data_e5d08c2a51d2278e95f5af290ae2575b
#
_entry.id   e5d08c2a51d2278e95f5af290ae2575b
#
_cell.length_a   1.000
_cell.length_b   1.000
_cell.length_c   1.000
_cell.angle_alpha   90.00
_cell.angle_beta   90.00
_cell.angle_gamma   90.00
#
_symmetry.space_group_name_H-M   'P 1'
#
loop_
_entity.id
_entity.type
_entity.pdbx_description
1 polymer ?
#
loop_
_entity_poly.entity_id
_entity_poly.type
_entity_poly.pdbx_seq_one_letter_code
_entity_poly.pdbx_strand_id
1 'polypeptide(L)'
;MADDMEAVALSELRIAHGTIEARRAQTLRRVPVFQSALCRVRQGTKLLEWGARQARAGTHDVVLMPAGQELGVANLPDAQGYRAEVLSFSPALIARFRARHGGLVDTQLRQAATASLCVPLDAHAALAWDQLTASLASSTPPALLAHQAEGLLLALALGGHCGPLLLDRRDPLAARVQQVLLLDPGADWSVAKVASHLHLGASTLRRQLALEQRHFRAILEDVRLGL
;
A
#
# COMPACT_ATOMS: atom_id res chain seq x y z
N MET A 1 13.07 31.50 -1.37
CA MET A 1 12.17 31.02 -0.29
C MET A 1 11.09 30.08 -0.81
N ALA A 2 10.28 30.42 -1.81
CA ALA A 2 9.30 29.47 -2.41
C ALA A 2 10.01 28.32 -3.15
N ASP A 3 11.05 28.61 -3.93
CA ASP A 3 11.87 27.59 -4.62
C ASP A 3 12.59 26.65 -3.66
N ASP A 4 13.07 27.15 -2.51
CA ASP A 4 13.72 26.28 -1.50
C ASP A 4 12.71 25.36 -0.80
N MET A 5 11.51 25.84 -0.56
CA MET A 5 10.42 25.00 0.03
C MET A 5 9.94 23.94 -0.96
N GLU A 6 9.85 24.25 -2.23
CA GLU A 6 9.47 23.30 -3.28
C GLU A 6 10.58 22.25 -3.50
N ALA A 7 11.85 22.65 -3.49
CA ALA A 7 12.99 21.74 -3.56
C ALA A 7 13.06 20.79 -2.36
N VAL A 8 12.78 21.27 -1.13
CA VAL A 8 12.72 20.44 0.08
C VAL A 8 11.54 19.47 -0.01
N ALA A 9 10.36 19.93 -0.43
CA ALA A 9 9.18 19.07 -0.61
C ALA A 9 9.41 17.97 -1.65
N LEU A 10 10.12 18.27 -2.74
CA LEU A 10 10.48 17.29 -3.77
C LEU A 10 11.55 16.28 -3.28
N SER A 11 12.46 16.70 -2.39
CA SER A 11 13.46 15.79 -1.81
C SER A 11 12.86 14.73 -0.88
N GLU A 12 11.66 14.97 -0.35
CA GLU A 12 10.92 14.00 0.48
C GLU A 12 10.16 12.95 -0.36
N LEU A 13 9.94 13.20 -1.66
CA LEU A 13 9.24 12.31 -2.58
C LEU A 13 10.17 11.21 -3.10
N ARG A 14 10.62 10.35 -2.19
CA ARG A 14 11.60 9.30 -2.51
C ARG A 14 10.95 8.03 -3.02
N ILE A 15 11.59 7.45 -4.03
CA ILE A 15 11.32 6.11 -4.54
C ILE A 15 12.62 5.30 -4.42
N ALA A 16 12.53 4.12 -3.83
CA ALA A 16 13.64 3.18 -3.83
C ALA A 16 13.31 1.99 -4.73
N HIS A 17 14.28 1.53 -5.50
CA HIS A 17 14.21 0.34 -6.33
C HIS A 17 15.22 -0.69 -5.83
N GLY A 18 14.78 -1.94 -5.72
CA GLY A 18 15.62 -3.06 -5.34
C GLY A 18 15.26 -4.32 -6.11
N THR A 19 16.20 -5.25 -6.19
CA THR A 19 16.01 -6.57 -6.81
C THR A 19 16.22 -7.65 -5.76
N ILE A 20 15.36 -8.66 -5.78
CA ILE A 20 15.44 -9.87 -4.96
C ILE A 20 15.74 -11.03 -5.88
N GLU A 21 16.82 -11.76 -5.60
CA GLU A 21 17.18 -12.96 -6.34
C GLU A 21 17.37 -14.14 -5.37
N ALA A 22 16.92 -15.35 -5.79
CA ALA A 22 17.11 -16.56 -5.03
C ALA A 22 17.25 -17.78 -5.94
N ARG A 23 18.18 -18.67 -5.61
CA ARG A 23 18.36 -19.96 -6.28
C ARG A 23 17.73 -21.13 -5.51
N ARG A 24 17.36 -20.89 -4.25
CA ARG A 24 16.68 -21.86 -3.38
C ARG A 24 15.44 -21.20 -2.78
N ALA A 25 14.45 -22.01 -2.44
CA ALA A 25 13.26 -21.52 -1.78
C ALA A 25 13.63 -20.80 -0.46
N GLN A 26 13.10 -19.59 -0.29
CA GLN A 26 13.29 -18.76 0.88
C GLN A 26 11.93 -18.47 1.50
N THR A 27 11.81 -18.74 2.79
CA THR A 27 10.59 -18.39 3.54
C THR A 27 10.96 -17.43 4.65
N LEU A 28 10.32 -16.28 4.65
CA LEU A 28 10.48 -15.24 5.65
C LEU A 28 9.14 -15.06 6.37
N ARG A 29 9.15 -15.19 7.69
CA ARG A 29 7.98 -14.97 8.53
C ARG A 29 8.05 -13.57 9.13
N ARG A 30 6.90 -12.87 9.17
CA ARG A 30 6.76 -11.55 9.80
C ARG A 30 7.74 -10.50 9.25
N VAL A 31 7.75 -10.34 7.94
CA VAL A 31 8.50 -9.25 7.29
C VAL A 31 7.77 -7.92 7.56
N PRO A 32 8.34 -7.00 8.33
CA PRO A 32 7.72 -5.71 8.55
C PRO A 32 7.86 -4.85 7.30
N VAL A 33 6.75 -4.26 6.87
CA VAL A 33 6.74 -3.31 5.75
C VAL A 33 6.82 -1.89 6.31
N PHE A 34 7.97 -1.26 6.21
CA PHE A 34 8.18 0.09 6.74
C PHE A 34 7.64 1.20 5.83
N GLN A 35 7.61 0.98 4.54
CA GLN A 35 7.07 1.91 3.55
C GLN A 35 6.18 1.14 2.58
N SER A 36 5.13 1.79 2.08
CA SER A 36 4.31 1.21 1.02
C SER A 36 5.18 0.84 -0.16
N ALA A 37 5.06 -0.39 -0.62
CA ALA A 37 5.88 -0.91 -1.71
C ALA A 37 5.06 -1.80 -2.65
N LEU A 38 5.59 -1.96 -3.85
CA LEU A 38 5.12 -2.88 -4.86
C LEU A 38 6.24 -3.88 -5.16
N CYS A 39 5.88 -5.15 -5.33
CA CYS A 39 6.83 -6.18 -5.75
C CYS A 39 6.32 -6.87 -7.01
N ARG A 40 7.08 -6.79 -8.10
CA ARG A 40 6.79 -7.47 -9.37
C ARG A 40 7.69 -8.69 -9.52
N VAL A 41 7.08 -9.86 -9.66
CA VAL A 41 7.82 -11.11 -9.93
C VAL A 41 8.22 -11.13 -11.40
N ARG A 42 9.51 -11.25 -11.69
CA ARG A 42 10.04 -11.38 -13.04
C ARG A 42 10.29 -12.85 -13.41
N GLN A 43 10.50 -13.69 -12.37
CA GLN A 43 10.79 -15.11 -12.54
C GLN A 43 10.49 -15.89 -11.26
N GLY A 44 10.01 -17.13 -11.41
CA GLY A 44 9.58 -17.97 -10.29
C GLY A 44 8.20 -17.56 -9.75
N THR A 45 7.99 -17.82 -8.47
CA THR A 45 6.70 -17.56 -7.80
C THR A 45 6.93 -16.96 -6.43
N LYS A 46 6.09 -16.00 -6.03
CA LYS A 46 6.04 -15.46 -4.68
C LYS A 46 4.76 -15.93 -3.99
N LEU A 47 4.89 -16.49 -2.79
CA LEU A 47 3.76 -16.70 -1.89
C LEU A 47 3.72 -15.56 -0.88
N LEU A 48 2.52 -15.13 -0.56
CA LEU A 48 2.25 -14.05 0.38
C LEU A 48 1.22 -14.52 1.41
N GLU A 49 1.47 -14.22 2.69
CA GLU A 49 0.56 -14.50 3.80
C GLU A 49 0.33 -13.22 4.61
N TRP A 50 -0.93 -12.91 4.92
CA TRP A 50 -1.31 -11.80 5.78
C TRP A 50 -2.61 -12.09 6.54
N GLY A 51 -2.56 -12.04 7.86
CA GLY A 51 -3.66 -12.48 8.71
C GLY A 51 -3.98 -13.96 8.47
N ALA A 52 -5.22 -14.26 8.09
CA ALA A 52 -5.68 -15.60 7.71
C ALA A 52 -5.72 -15.81 6.20
N ARG A 53 -5.17 -14.88 5.42
CA ARG A 53 -5.20 -14.91 3.95
C ARG A 53 -3.83 -15.29 3.40
N GLN A 54 -3.87 -15.91 2.23
CA GLN A 54 -2.68 -16.19 1.44
C GLN A 54 -2.97 -15.94 -0.05
N ALA A 55 -1.93 -15.61 -0.80
CA ALA A 55 -1.99 -15.45 -2.24
C ALA A 55 -0.68 -15.92 -2.90
N ARG A 56 -0.78 -16.17 -4.19
CA ARG A 56 0.35 -16.56 -5.04
C ARG A 56 0.48 -15.54 -6.17
N ALA A 57 1.68 -15.01 -6.37
CA ALA A 57 2.01 -14.08 -7.43
C ALA A 57 3.01 -14.73 -8.40
N GLY A 58 2.72 -14.64 -9.68
CA GLY A 58 3.60 -14.98 -10.79
C GLY A 58 4.07 -13.75 -11.56
N THR A 59 4.56 -13.96 -12.79
CA THR A 59 5.14 -12.91 -13.64
C THR A 59 4.12 -11.89 -14.18
N HIS A 60 2.83 -12.24 -14.12
CA HIS A 60 1.71 -11.38 -14.55
C HIS A 60 1.03 -10.64 -13.39
N ASP A 61 1.61 -10.74 -12.19
CA ASP A 61 1.04 -10.15 -10.99
C ASP A 61 1.97 -9.10 -10.39
N VAL A 62 1.37 -8.21 -9.61
CA VAL A 62 2.08 -7.32 -8.69
C VAL A 62 1.58 -7.56 -7.26
N VAL A 63 2.52 -7.61 -6.33
CA VAL A 63 2.25 -7.72 -4.90
C VAL A 63 2.24 -6.34 -4.28
N LEU A 64 1.17 -6.01 -3.60
CA LEU A 64 1.01 -4.80 -2.81
C LEU A 64 1.55 -5.05 -1.40
N MET A 65 2.42 -4.19 -0.95
CA MET A 65 3.04 -4.26 0.38
C MET A 65 2.71 -2.98 1.17
N PRO A 66 1.58 -2.95 1.90
CA PRO A 66 1.16 -1.76 2.63
C PRO A 66 2.08 -1.45 3.82
N ALA A 67 2.41 -0.17 4.02
CA ALA A 67 3.20 0.27 5.18
C ALA A 67 2.54 -0.13 6.50
N GLY A 68 3.36 -0.51 7.49
CA GLY A 68 2.90 -0.91 8.82
C GLY A 68 2.22 -2.29 8.89
N GLN A 69 2.30 -3.10 7.83
CA GLN A 69 1.84 -4.49 7.83
C GLN A 69 3.01 -5.46 8.03
N GLU A 70 2.75 -6.56 8.72
CA GLU A 70 3.64 -7.73 8.73
C GLU A 70 3.15 -8.75 7.70
N LEU A 71 4.05 -9.24 6.87
CA LEU A 71 3.76 -10.21 5.82
C LEU A 71 4.60 -11.47 6.01
N GLY A 72 3.99 -12.64 5.83
CA GLY A 72 4.71 -13.87 5.54
C GLY A 72 5.03 -13.89 4.04
N VAL A 73 6.26 -14.21 3.67
CA VAL A 73 6.72 -14.21 2.28
C VAL A 73 7.51 -15.47 2.00
N ALA A 74 7.19 -16.17 0.90
CA ALA A 74 8.07 -17.19 0.36
C ALA A 74 8.40 -16.90 -1.11
N ASN A 75 9.69 -16.96 -1.43
CA ASN A 75 10.21 -16.85 -2.78
C ASN A 75 10.54 -18.26 -3.28
N LEU A 76 9.84 -18.70 -4.30
CA LEU A 76 9.93 -20.04 -4.86
C LEU A 76 10.58 -19.98 -6.25
N PRO A 77 11.85 -20.38 -6.39
CA PRO A 77 12.52 -20.46 -7.67
C PRO A 77 11.88 -21.51 -8.58
N ASP A 78 11.87 -21.24 -9.88
CA ASP A 78 11.70 -22.23 -10.94
C ASP A 78 13.07 -22.82 -11.37
N ALA A 79 13.11 -23.50 -12.53
CA ALA A 79 14.35 -24.08 -13.06
C ALA A 79 15.47 -23.06 -13.33
N GLN A 80 15.13 -21.79 -13.53
CA GLN A 80 16.07 -20.69 -13.80
C GLN A 80 16.34 -19.82 -12.57
N GLY A 81 15.61 -20.00 -11.46
CA GLY A 81 15.73 -19.25 -10.22
C GLY A 81 14.49 -18.43 -9.88
N TYR A 82 14.66 -17.51 -8.96
CA TYR A 82 13.64 -16.52 -8.59
C TYR A 82 14.22 -15.12 -8.76
N ARG A 83 13.46 -14.23 -9.37
CA ARG A 83 13.79 -12.80 -9.48
C ARG A 83 12.54 -11.95 -9.32
N ALA A 84 12.63 -10.94 -8.50
CA ALA A 84 11.59 -9.92 -8.33
C ALA A 84 12.20 -8.54 -8.17
N GLU A 85 11.45 -7.53 -8.59
CA GLU A 85 11.78 -6.12 -8.42
C GLU A 85 10.85 -5.52 -7.38
N VAL A 86 11.37 -4.62 -6.54
CA VAL A 86 10.62 -3.92 -5.50
C VAL A 86 10.76 -2.43 -5.71
N LEU A 87 9.64 -1.73 -5.72
CA LEU A 87 9.55 -0.27 -5.69
C LEU A 87 8.93 0.15 -4.36
N SER A 88 9.66 0.95 -3.57
CA SER A 88 9.18 1.51 -2.30
C SER A 88 8.93 2.99 -2.44
N PHE A 89 7.83 3.47 -1.85
CA PHE A 89 7.38 4.86 -1.93
C PHE A 89 7.44 5.53 -0.57
N SER A 90 7.99 6.74 -0.51
CA SER A 90 7.97 7.53 0.71
C SER A 90 6.53 7.85 1.15
N PRO A 91 6.29 8.06 2.46
CA PRO A 91 4.98 8.50 2.95
C PRO A 91 4.51 9.81 2.32
N ALA A 92 5.43 10.73 2.06
CA ALA A 92 5.13 12.00 1.40
C ALA A 92 4.57 11.81 -0.01
N LEU A 93 5.11 10.85 -0.79
CA LEU A 93 4.61 10.52 -2.11
C LEU A 93 3.16 9.97 -2.05
N ILE A 94 2.90 9.04 -1.13
CA ILE A 94 1.54 8.49 -0.93
C ILE A 94 0.56 9.58 -0.49
N ALA A 95 0.97 10.45 0.44
CA ALA A 95 0.13 11.57 0.90
C ALA A 95 -0.18 12.55 -0.24
N ARG A 96 0.81 12.88 -1.06
CA ARG A 96 0.63 13.73 -2.25
C ARG A 96 -0.32 13.10 -3.28
N PHE A 97 -0.17 11.80 -3.55
CA PHE A 97 -1.09 11.08 -4.43
C PHE A 97 -2.53 11.14 -3.89
N ARG A 98 -2.73 10.88 -2.59
CA ARG A 98 -4.05 10.99 -1.93
C ARG A 98 -4.66 12.37 -2.06
N ALA A 99 -3.88 13.43 -1.82
CA ALA A 99 -4.34 14.81 -1.92
C ALA A 99 -4.77 15.18 -3.34
N ARG A 100 -4.08 14.66 -4.37
CA ARG A 100 -4.37 14.97 -5.77
C ARG A 100 -5.55 14.19 -6.35
N HIS A 101 -5.81 12.98 -5.85
CA HIS A 101 -6.77 12.05 -6.43
C HIS A 101 -7.88 11.66 -5.44
N GLY A 102 -8.34 12.59 -4.57
CA GLY A 102 -9.24 12.33 -3.44
C GLY A 102 -10.45 11.46 -3.78
N GLY A 103 -11.23 11.79 -4.80
CA GLY A 103 -12.41 11.00 -5.16
C GLY A 103 -12.11 9.57 -5.60
N LEU A 104 -10.98 9.35 -6.32
CA LEU A 104 -10.51 8.02 -6.69
C LEU A 104 -9.99 7.27 -5.45
N VAL A 105 -9.26 7.96 -4.58
CA VAL A 105 -8.76 7.42 -3.32
C VAL A 105 -9.90 6.92 -2.44
N ASP A 106 -10.95 7.70 -2.25
CA ASP A 106 -12.13 7.32 -1.46
C ASP A 106 -12.79 6.04 -2.02
N THR A 107 -12.89 5.94 -3.34
CA THR A 107 -13.40 4.73 -3.99
C THR A 107 -12.53 3.52 -3.69
N GLN A 108 -11.22 3.65 -3.81
CA GLN A 108 -10.25 2.59 -3.51
C GLN A 108 -10.27 2.17 -2.03
N LEU A 109 -10.39 3.13 -1.11
CA LEU A 109 -10.44 2.85 0.32
C LEU A 109 -11.72 2.10 0.70
N ARG A 110 -12.87 2.40 0.08
CA ARG A 110 -14.11 1.62 0.28
C ARG A 110 -13.94 0.14 -0.10
N GLN A 111 -13.15 -0.16 -1.10
CA GLN A 111 -12.89 -1.51 -1.60
C GLN A 111 -11.74 -2.23 -0.88
N ALA A 112 -10.91 -1.50 -0.13
CA ALA A 112 -9.67 -2.02 0.47
C ALA A 112 -9.87 -3.20 1.43
N ALA A 113 -11.04 -3.33 2.08
CA ALA A 113 -11.33 -4.42 3.01
C ALA A 113 -11.32 -5.80 2.36
N THR A 114 -11.77 -5.88 1.11
CA THR A 114 -11.85 -7.12 0.34
C THR A 114 -10.68 -7.30 -0.63
N ALA A 115 -9.85 -6.27 -0.80
CA ALA A 115 -8.77 -6.26 -1.76
C ALA A 115 -7.73 -7.35 -1.45
N SER A 116 -7.29 -8.03 -2.50
CA SER A 116 -6.11 -8.89 -2.46
C SER A 116 -4.85 -8.05 -2.40
N LEU A 117 -3.80 -8.56 -1.77
CA LEU A 117 -2.44 -7.99 -1.86
C LEU A 117 -1.66 -8.53 -3.07
N CYS A 118 -2.24 -9.48 -3.82
CA CYS A 118 -1.70 -9.96 -5.08
C CYS A 118 -2.74 -9.66 -6.16
N VAL A 119 -2.39 -8.83 -7.13
CA VAL A 119 -3.32 -8.32 -8.14
C VAL A 119 -2.71 -8.44 -9.52
N PRO A 120 -3.53 -8.59 -10.58
CA PRO A 120 -3.04 -8.62 -11.94
C PRO A 120 -2.29 -7.33 -12.29
N LEU A 121 -1.19 -7.46 -13.00
CA LEU A 121 -0.46 -6.34 -13.57
C LEU A 121 -0.96 -6.10 -15.00
N ASP A 122 -1.88 -5.14 -15.15
CA ASP A 122 -2.39 -4.77 -16.46
C ASP A 122 -1.34 -4.07 -17.33
N ALA A 123 -1.64 -3.86 -18.61
CA ALA A 123 -0.72 -3.29 -19.57
C ALA A 123 -0.29 -1.85 -19.21
N HIS A 124 -1.19 -1.05 -18.64
CA HIS A 124 -0.89 0.33 -18.26
C HIS A 124 0.03 0.40 -17.04
N ALA A 125 -0.26 -0.40 -16.02
CA ALA A 125 0.59 -0.52 -14.84
C ALA A 125 1.96 -1.13 -15.19
N ALA A 126 2.00 -2.12 -16.10
CA ALA A 126 3.26 -2.71 -16.59
C ALA A 126 4.12 -1.68 -17.31
N LEU A 127 3.54 -0.89 -18.22
CA LEU A 127 4.24 0.18 -18.94
C LEU A 127 4.77 1.26 -17.98
N ALA A 128 3.93 1.72 -17.04
CA ALA A 128 4.32 2.71 -16.04
C ALA A 128 5.44 2.17 -15.12
N TRP A 129 5.40 0.88 -14.75
CA TRP A 129 6.48 0.23 -14.02
C TRP A 129 7.80 0.27 -14.77
N ASP A 130 7.79 -0.22 -16.02
CA ASP A 130 9.00 -0.34 -16.83
C ASP A 130 9.61 1.05 -17.13
N GLN A 131 8.77 2.07 -17.36
CA GLN A 131 9.19 3.45 -17.53
C GLN A 131 9.86 4.01 -16.24
N LEU A 132 9.22 3.82 -15.08
CA LEU A 132 9.75 4.30 -13.80
C LEU A 132 11.08 3.63 -13.46
N THR A 133 11.19 2.30 -13.62
CA THR A 133 12.43 1.57 -13.33
C THR A 133 13.57 1.95 -14.28
N ALA A 134 13.28 2.18 -15.56
CA ALA A 134 14.25 2.70 -16.51
C ALA A 134 14.74 4.11 -16.12
N SER A 135 13.82 4.97 -15.68
CA SER A 135 14.17 6.33 -15.23
C SER A 135 14.97 6.34 -13.92
N LEU A 136 14.70 5.39 -13.00
CA LEU A 136 15.48 5.23 -11.75
C LEU A 136 16.91 4.76 -12.02
N ALA A 137 17.15 4.05 -13.12
CA ALA A 137 18.50 3.63 -13.56
C ALA A 137 19.27 4.74 -14.30
N SER A 138 18.65 5.88 -14.56
CA SER A 138 19.22 7.02 -15.25
C SER A 138 19.27 8.25 -14.36
N SER A 139 19.95 9.33 -14.81
CA SER A 139 20.02 10.61 -14.08
C SER A 139 18.72 11.42 -14.23
N THR A 140 17.56 10.81 -14.02
CA THR A 140 16.26 11.48 -14.14
C THR A 140 16.03 12.41 -12.95
N PRO A 141 15.55 13.66 -13.19
CA PRO A 141 15.25 14.59 -12.11
C PRO A 141 14.21 14.04 -11.11
N PRO A 142 14.34 14.28 -9.79
CA PRO A 142 13.45 13.77 -8.76
C PRO A 142 11.96 14.11 -8.99
N ALA A 143 11.67 15.31 -9.50
CA ALA A 143 10.30 15.73 -9.81
C ALA A 143 9.65 14.84 -10.88
N LEU A 144 10.40 14.43 -11.90
CA LEU A 144 9.90 13.55 -12.96
C LEU A 144 9.74 12.12 -12.44
N LEU A 145 10.67 11.63 -11.62
CA LEU A 145 10.53 10.33 -10.95
C LEU A 145 9.26 10.28 -10.08
N ALA A 146 9.00 11.33 -9.30
CA ALA A 146 7.80 11.41 -8.49
C ALA A 146 6.51 11.40 -9.33
N HIS A 147 6.52 12.11 -10.47
CA HIS A 147 5.40 12.12 -11.41
C HIS A 147 5.16 10.72 -12.03
N GLN A 148 6.20 10.04 -12.44
CA GLN A 148 6.11 8.67 -12.98
C GLN A 148 5.61 7.67 -11.93
N ALA A 149 6.06 7.80 -10.68
CA ALA A 149 5.59 6.95 -9.58
C ALA A 149 4.10 7.19 -9.28
N GLU A 150 3.64 8.46 -9.31
CA GLU A 150 2.21 8.77 -9.23
C GLU A 150 1.43 8.17 -10.41
N GLY A 151 2.00 8.18 -11.61
CA GLY A 151 1.42 7.54 -12.80
C GLY A 151 1.21 6.03 -12.62
N LEU A 152 2.20 5.33 -12.03
CA LEU A 152 2.07 3.91 -11.70
C LEU A 152 0.97 3.67 -10.63
N LEU A 153 0.94 4.48 -9.56
CA LEU A 153 -0.11 4.40 -8.54
C LEU A 153 -1.49 4.68 -9.15
N LEU A 154 -1.58 5.64 -10.07
CA LEU A 154 -2.82 5.98 -10.78
C LEU A 154 -3.31 4.82 -11.67
N ALA A 155 -2.42 4.17 -12.41
CA ALA A 155 -2.75 3.00 -13.22
C ALA A 155 -3.34 1.87 -12.33
N LEU A 156 -2.69 1.57 -11.19
CA LEU A 156 -3.20 0.59 -10.23
C LEU A 156 -4.53 1.02 -9.61
N ALA A 157 -4.72 2.31 -9.34
CA ALA A 157 -5.97 2.82 -8.79
C ALA A 157 -7.12 2.75 -9.80
N LEU A 158 -6.89 3.05 -11.07
CA LEU A 158 -7.87 2.89 -12.15
C LEU A 158 -8.26 1.42 -12.35
N GLY A 159 -7.31 0.48 -12.15
CA GLY A 159 -7.57 -0.97 -12.12
C GLY A 159 -8.29 -1.46 -10.85
N GLY A 160 -8.59 -0.59 -9.87
CA GLY A 160 -9.28 -0.99 -8.64
C GLY A 160 -8.38 -1.57 -7.54
N HIS A 161 -7.05 -1.45 -7.65
CA HIS A 161 -6.11 -2.24 -6.84
C HIS A 161 -5.29 -1.45 -5.82
N CYS A 162 -5.32 -0.12 -5.82
CA CYS A 162 -4.39 0.69 -5.03
C CYS A 162 -4.78 0.84 -3.55
N GLY A 163 -6.03 0.53 -3.17
CA GLY A 163 -6.58 0.78 -1.84
C GLY A 163 -5.69 0.36 -0.66
N PRO A 164 -5.13 -0.86 -0.63
CA PRO A 164 -4.27 -1.29 0.47
C PRO A 164 -3.03 -0.42 0.70
N LEU A 165 -2.47 0.20 -0.36
CA LEU A 165 -1.29 1.06 -0.27
C LEU A 165 -1.62 2.47 0.24
N LEU A 166 -2.88 2.89 0.13
CA LEU A 166 -3.33 4.24 0.45
C LEU A 166 -3.71 4.42 1.93
N LEU A 167 -3.87 3.32 2.67
CA LEU A 167 -4.08 3.36 4.12
C LEU A 167 -2.74 3.64 4.80
N ASP A 168 -2.62 4.81 5.44
CA ASP A 168 -1.44 5.09 6.26
C ASP A 168 -1.57 4.36 7.61
N ARG A 169 -0.84 3.27 7.77
CA ARG A 169 -0.86 2.45 8.99
C ARG A 169 0.05 2.98 10.09
N ARG A 170 0.78 4.06 9.85
CA ARG A 170 1.57 4.77 10.86
C ARG A 170 0.73 5.78 11.64
N ASP A 171 -0.38 6.25 11.05
CA ASP A 171 -1.32 7.07 11.76
C ASP A 171 -1.84 6.31 12.99
N PRO A 172 -2.15 7.00 14.10
CA PRO A 172 -2.84 6.41 15.23
C PRO A 172 -4.05 5.61 14.75
N LEU A 173 -4.30 4.47 15.37
CA LEU A 173 -5.39 3.60 14.93
C LEU A 173 -6.75 4.33 14.96
N ALA A 174 -6.95 5.23 15.93
CA ALA A 174 -8.15 6.06 16.01
C ALA A 174 -8.33 6.93 14.75
N ALA A 175 -7.27 7.56 14.25
CA ALA A 175 -7.31 8.35 13.00
C ALA A 175 -7.63 7.47 11.78
N ARG A 176 -7.06 6.29 11.69
CA ARG A 176 -7.34 5.32 10.62
C ARG A 176 -8.78 4.80 10.67
N VAL A 177 -9.30 4.54 11.87
CA VAL A 177 -10.71 4.19 12.08
C VAL A 177 -11.60 5.33 11.61
N GLN A 178 -11.30 6.58 12.01
CA GLN A 178 -12.04 7.76 11.58
C GLN A 178 -12.06 7.91 10.05
N GLN A 179 -10.94 7.71 9.36
CA GLN A 179 -10.89 7.73 7.90
C GLN A 179 -11.83 6.70 7.26
N VAL A 180 -11.85 5.47 7.78
CA VAL A 180 -12.76 4.42 7.28
C VAL A 180 -14.22 4.81 7.49
N LEU A 181 -14.57 5.37 8.64
CA LEU A 181 -15.93 5.80 8.96
C LEU A 181 -16.40 6.98 8.09
N LEU A 182 -15.50 7.91 7.77
CA LEU A 182 -15.76 9.06 6.91
C LEU A 182 -16.07 8.68 5.45
N LEU A 183 -15.72 7.47 5.00
CA LEU A 183 -16.06 7.00 3.66
C LEU A 183 -17.57 6.87 3.45
N ASP A 184 -18.31 6.52 4.51
CA ASP A 184 -19.77 6.48 4.53
C ASP A 184 -20.28 6.63 5.97
N PRO A 185 -20.45 7.86 6.48
CA PRO A 185 -20.87 8.10 7.87
C PRO A 185 -22.24 7.50 8.22
N GLY A 186 -23.11 7.32 7.22
CA GLY A 186 -24.45 6.77 7.37
C GLY A 186 -24.52 5.25 7.42
N ALA A 187 -23.45 4.55 7.06
CA ALA A 187 -23.44 3.10 7.02
C ALA A 187 -23.54 2.46 8.42
N ASP A 188 -24.05 1.24 8.45
CA ASP A 188 -24.06 0.43 9.68
C ASP A 188 -22.67 -0.15 9.96
N TRP A 189 -21.83 0.69 10.58
CA TRP A 189 -20.48 0.34 10.96
C TRP A 189 -20.43 -0.47 12.25
N SER A 190 -19.71 -1.59 12.20
CA SER A 190 -19.35 -2.38 13.37
C SER A 190 -17.84 -2.49 13.51
N VAL A 191 -17.37 -2.80 14.72
CA VAL A 191 -15.94 -3.05 14.97
C VAL A 191 -15.38 -4.10 14.01
N ALA A 192 -16.17 -5.14 13.68
CA ALA A 192 -15.74 -6.21 12.79
C ALA A 192 -15.59 -5.71 11.34
N LYS A 193 -16.53 -4.88 10.86
CA LYS A 193 -16.45 -4.28 9.52
C LYS A 193 -15.22 -3.37 9.38
N VAL A 194 -15.00 -2.46 10.35
CA VAL A 194 -13.84 -1.58 10.33
C VAL A 194 -12.53 -2.34 10.50
N ALA A 195 -12.50 -3.36 11.38
CA ALA A 195 -11.31 -4.21 11.53
C ALA A 195 -10.97 -4.92 10.20
N SER A 196 -11.97 -5.39 9.46
CA SER A 196 -11.76 -5.98 8.13
C SER A 196 -11.16 -4.98 7.14
N HIS A 197 -11.65 -3.72 7.10
CA HIS A 197 -11.09 -2.66 6.26
C HIS A 197 -9.62 -2.36 6.60
N LEU A 198 -9.28 -2.41 7.88
CA LEU A 198 -7.92 -2.16 8.35
C LEU A 198 -7.03 -3.42 8.34
N HIS A 199 -7.56 -4.56 7.86
CA HIS A 199 -6.89 -5.87 7.88
C HIS A 199 -6.43 -6.28 9.29
N LEU A 200 -7.26 -6.01 10.30
CA LEU A 200 -7.05 -6.34 11.71
C LEU A 200 -8.10 -7.34 12.19
N GLY A 201 -7.80 -8.06 13.25
CA GLY A 201 -8.82 -8.76 14.03
C GLY A 201 -9.63 -7.77 14.88
N ALA A 202 -10.93 -8.03 15.10
CA ALA A 202 -11.79 -7.18 15.92
C ALA A 202 -11.28 -6.99 17.37
N SER A 203 -10.70 -8.05 17.95
CA SER A 203 -10.08 -8.01 19.28
C SER A 203 -8.81 -7.15 19.28
N THR A 204 -7.99 -7.25 18.24
CA THR A 204 -6.78 -6.43 18.06
C THR A 204 -7.15 -4.96 17.93
N LEU A 205 -8.17 -4.63 17.11
CA LEU A 205 -8.65 -3.26 16.96
C LEU A 205 -9.10 -2.67 18.30
N ARG A 206 -9.94 -3.38 19.07
CA ARG A 206 -10.39 -2.91 20.39
C ARG A 206 -9.22 -2.67 21.35
N ARG A 207 -8.28 -3.62 21.42
CA ARG A 207 -7.11 -3.50 22.30
C ARG A 207 -6.22 -2.32 21.92
N GLN A 208 -5.95 -2.11 20.64
CA GLN A 208 -5.11 -1.00 20.20
C GLN A 208 -5.80 0.36 20.40
N LEU A 209 -7.10 0.49 20.13
CA LEU A 209 -7.85 1.70 20.45
C LEU A 209 -7.83 2.01 21.94
N ALA A 210 -7.94 0.98 22.80
CA ALA A 210 -7.85 1.16 24.25
C ALA A 210 -6.47 1.68 24.69
N LEU A 211 -5.38 1.24 24.06
CA LEU A 211 -4.02 1.77 24.30
C LEU A 211 -3.91 3.27 23.91
N GLU A 212 -4.65 3.69 22.88
CA GLU A 212 -4.75 5.10 22.48
C GLU A 212 -5.80 5.88 23.29
N GLN A 213 -6.37 5.27 24.34
CA GLN A 213 -7.44 5.86 25.15
C GLN A 213 -8.67 6.32 24.34
N ARG A 214 -8.94 5.62 23.23
CA ARG A 214 -10.07 5.88 22.35
C ARG A 214 -11.03 4.68 22.30
N HIS A 215 -12.30 4.96 22.07
CA HIS A 215 -13.34 3.94 21.92
C HIS A 215 -13.98 4.04 20.54
N PHE A 216 -14.22 2.91 19.90
CA PHE A 216 -14.84 2.84 18.58
C PHE A 216 -16.15 3.62 18.50
N ARG A 217 -16.99 3.47 19.52
CA ARG A 217 -18.30 4.13 19.57
C ARG A 217 -18.17 5.66 19.61
N ALA A 218 -17.24 6.18 20.37
CA ALA A 218 -16.98 7.62 20.43
C ALA A 218 -16.51 8.16 19.07
N ILE A 219 -15.59 7.47 18.39
CA ILE A 219 -15.11 7.86 17.06
C ILE A 219 -16.26 7.83 16.03
N LEU A 220 -17.16 6.84 16.11
CA LEU A 220 -18.32 6.75 15.24
C LEU A 220 -19.31 7.89 15.48
N GLU A 221 -19.54 8.23 16.74
CA GLU A 221 -20.39 9.37 17.14
C GLU A 221 -19.78 10.69 16.66
N ASP A 222 -18.48 10.92 16.89
CA ASP A 222 -17.75 12.11 16.42
C ASP A 222 -17.91 12.28 14.89
N VAL A 223 -17.71 11.20 14.11
CA VAL A 223 -17.84 11.23 12.65
C VAL A 223 -19.28 11.54 12.20
N ARG A 224 -20.28 10.98 12.87
CA ARG A 224 -21.71 11.21 12.54
C ARG A 224 -22.19 12.61 12.91
N LEU A 225 -21.63 13.21 13.93
CA LEU A 225 -21.92 14.58 14.35
C LEU A 225 -21.10 15.63 13.56
N GLY A 226 -20.17 15.21 12.72
CA GLY A 226 -19.29 16.10 11.95
C GLY A 226 -18.23 16.79 12.81
N LEU A 227 -17.82 16.17 13.92
CA LEU A 227 -16.82 16.64 14.86
C LEU A 227 -15.43 16.08 14.56
#